data_716e2de4b098f288a9bcb516d87ed895
#
_entry.id   716e2de4b098f288a9bcb516d87ed895
#
_cell.length_a   1.000
_cell.length_b   1.000
_cell.length_c   1.000
_cell.angle_alpha   90.00
_cell.angle_beta   90.00
_cell.angle_gamma   90.00
#
_symmetry.space_group_name_H-M   'P 1'
#
loop_
_entity.id
_entity.type
_entity.pdbx_description
1 polymer ?
#
loop_
_entity_poly.entity_id
_entity_poly.type
_entity_poly.pdbx_seq_one_letter_code
_entity_poly.pdbx_strand_id
1 'polypeptide(L)'
;MQFSTYLESLSQLKQILKTSIREVILEHKSLSRMGSLDTKSLLPLIDAALVAGMSPVLQWDILSTEKTFQHSLSLLSRLPLAKFYAIRVQDLGAAEWIRQEHPELPLHLIVETGNHNLTGLQRWIKYFGPQLQRLVLSTELPKSILKEYSQILTVPCEILAAGRILLFYTPRKLLNLNSLSHDTSYCIEKTLIPSDQPQRMFPTIENQHGTFMFHHRDLFLLDFLPELENTGLSVLRLDLRHLNFSGTWIKKIDGLLESFDKKKIKVLKSKWPTKITHGFFRANRTDLSIERIKNPHLKDHGETLTGYVVEAVKEEHLILLTRKSFRRGTPLLGITPEGRECEILTDSIHTTDGQPAEDIISGKLYQVPHVKYVIAQTLVYSRSE
;
A
#
# COMPACT_ATOMS: atom_id res chain seq x y z
N MET A 1 -4.29 13.89 -15.07
CA MET A 1 -3.38 13.35 -14.03
C MET A 1 -2.06 14.10 -14.10
N GLN A 2 -1.44 14.43 -12.95
CA GLN A 2 -0.17 15.17 -12.89
C GLN A 2 0.74 14.57 -11.81
N PHE A 3 2.05 14.85 -11.90
CA PHE A 3 2.98 14.54 -10.81
C PHE A 3 3.08 15.69 -9.82
N SER A 4 3.27 15.34 -8.52
CA SER A 4 3.78 16.22 -7.49
C SER A 4 5.09 15.65 -6.91
N THR A 5 5.95 16.49 -6.37
CA THR A 5 7.23 16.04 -5.79
C THR A 5 7.71 16.97 -4.68
N TYR A 6 8.70 16.55 -3.93
CA TYR A 6 9.31 17.34 -2.87
C TYR A 6 10.36 18.29 -3.41
N LEU A 7 10.51 19.45 -2.76
CA LEU A 7 11.48 20.47 -3.09
C LEU A 7 12.28 20.85 -1.84
N GLU A 8 13.60 20.59 -1.89
CA GLU A 8 14.51 20.77 -0.76
C GLU A 8 15.61 21.81 -1.02
N SER A 9 15.80 22.25 -2.26
CA SER A 9 16.83 23.23 -2.61
C SER A 9 16.57 23.97 -3.92
N LEU A 10 17.22 25.14 -4.08
CA LEU A 10 17.19 25.92 -5.32
C LEU A 10 17.81 25.16 -6.50
N SER A 11 18.80 24.31 -6.25
CA SER A 11 19.39 23.49 -7.31
C SER A 11 18.42 22.44 -7.82
N GLN A 12 17.61 21.83 -6.94
CA GLN A 12 16.55 20.92 -7.31
C GLN A 12 15.41 21.64 -8.05
N LEU A 13 15.04 22.86 -7.63
CA LEU A 13 14.05 23.69 -8.34
C LEU A 13 14.44 23.87 -9.80
N LYS A 14 15.70 24.24 -10.09
CA LYS A 14 16.21 24.38 -11.47
C LYS A 14 16.07 23.11 -12.30
N GLN A 15 16.08 21.94 -11.67
CA GLN A 15 15.89 20.66 -12.37
C GLN A 15 14.40 20.37 -12.60
N ILE A 16 13.54 20.63 -11.60
CA ILE A 16 12.09 20.44 -11.71
C ILE A 16 11.49 21.39 -12.76
N LEU A 17 11.99 22.61 -12.89
CA LEU A 17 11.53 23.56 -13.91
C LEU A 17 11.72 23.08 -15.35
N LYS A 18 12.54 22.05 -15.57
CA LYS A 18 12.72 21.41 -16.88
C LYS A 18 11.73 20.27 -17.12
N THR A 19 10.70 20.18 -16.31
CA THR A 19 9.67 19.14 -16.32
C THR A 19 8.27 19.75 -16.39
N SER A 20 7.25 18.92 -16.59
CA SER A 20 5.84 19.33 -16.56
C SER A 20 5.29 19.55 -15.15
N ILE A 21 6.03 19.14 -14.11
CA ILE A 21 5.61 19.26 -12.71
C ILE A 21 5.48 20.74 -12.32
N ARG A 22 4.34 21.07 -11.72
CA ARG A 22 4.06 22.44 -11.24
C ARG A 22 3.80 22.48 -9.74
N GLU A 23 3.41 21.38 -9.12
CA GLU A 23 3.18 21.31 -7.68
C GLU A 23 4.41 20.75 -6.96
N VAL A 24 4.90 21.50 -5.97
CA VAL A 24 6.05 21.11 -5.14
C VAL A 24 5.71 21.14 -3.67
N ILE A 25 6.11 20.10 -2.95
CA ILE A 25 5.88 19.94 -1.52
C ILE A 25 7.12 20.44 -0.78
N LEU A 26 6.89 21.36 0.14
CA LEU A 26 7.91 21.99 0.98
C LEU A 26 7.73 21.51 2.43
N GLU A 27 8.83 21.15 3.06
CA GLU A 27 8.83 20.60 4.42
C GLU A 27 9.71 21.40 5.36
N HIS A 28 9.09 21.99 6.39
CA HIS A 28 9.84 22.58 7.50
C HIS A 28 10.20 21.48 8.51
N LYS A 29 11.45 21.46 9.00
CA LYS A 29 11.96 20.44 9.93
C LYS A 29 11.15 20.27 11.22
N SER A 30 10.40 21.28 11.66
CA SER A 30 9.55 21.20 12.85
C SER A 30 8.10 20.82 12.56
N LEU A 31 7.67 20.76 11.31
CA LEU A 31 6.31 20.44 10.91
C LEU A 31 6.22 19.07 10.21
N SER A 32 7.32 18.61 9.66
CA SER A 32 7.29 17.43 8.80
C SER A 32 8.25 16.37 9.30
N ARG A 33 7.79 15.11 9.21
CA ARG A 33 8.54 13.91 9.64
C ARG A 33 9.93 13.83 9.02
N MET A 34 10.03 14.18 7.75
CA MET A 34 11.26 14.11 6.96
C MET A 34 11.78 15.49 6.56
N GLY A 35 11.23 16.55 7.16
CA GLY A 35 11.60 17.92 6.84
C GLY A 35 13.06 18.24 7.14
N SER A 36 13.75 18.83 6.16
CA SER A 36 15.14 19.25 6.26
C SER A 36 15.32 20.78 6.34
N LEU A 37 14.29 21.54 5.89
CA LEU A 37 14.38 22.99 5.79
C LEU A 37 14.08 23.67 7.13
N ASP A 38 14.89 24.65 7.48
CA ASP A 38 14.53 25.63 8.51
C ASP A 38 13.84 26.85 7.87
N THR A 39 13.36 27.78 8.69
CA THR A 39 12.68 28.98 8.22
C THR A 39 13.55 29.82 7.27
N LYS A 40 14.86 29.90 7.52
CA LYS A 40 15.79 30.71 6.70
C LYS A 40 15.94 30.12 5.30
N SER A 41 15.95 28.82 5.18
CA SER A 41 16.05 28.08 3.89
C SER A 41 14.71 27.99 3.17
N LEU A 42 13.62 27.86 3.94
CA LEU A 42 12.26 27.70 3.41
C LEU A 42 11.76 28.96 2.70
N LEU A 43 11.92 30.15 3.33
CA LEU A 43 11.36 31.40 2.79
C LEU A 43 11.89 31.76 1.39
N PRO A 44 13.22 31.78 1.13
CA PRO A 44 13.72 32.03 -0.21
C PRO A 44 13.28 30.97 -1.24
N LEU A 45 13.07 29.73 -0.79
CA LEU A 45 12.65 28.64 -1.68
C LEU A 45 11.19 28.76 -2.08
N ILE A 46 10.30 29.22 -1.19
CA ILE A 46 8.91 29.58 -1.50
C ILE A 46 8.90 30.67 -2.57
N ASP A 47 9.63 31.77 -2.33
CA ASP A 47 9.63 32.92 -3.26
C ASP A 47 10.18 32.51 -4.64
N ALA A 48 11.25 31.75 -4.68
CA ALA A 48 11.80 31.23 -5.92
C ALA A 48 10.82 30.30 -6.66
N ALA A 49 10.09 29.44 -5.93
CA ALA A 49 9.09 28.56 -6.52
C ALA A 49 7.92 29.36 -7.12
N LEU A 50 7.41 30.37 -6.41
CA LEU A 50 6.33 31.24 -6.89
C LEU A 50 6.74 32.04 -8.14
N VAL A 51 7.92 32.68 -8.10
CA VAL A 51 8.47 33.39 -9.27
C VAL A 51 8.60 32.49 -10.48
N ALA A 52 8.90 31.20 -10.25
CA ALA A 52 9.02 30.20 -11.31
C ALA A 52 7.65 29.60 -11.74
N GLY A 53 6.52 30.13 -11.26
CA GLY A 53 5.18 29.64 -11.60
C GLY A 53 4.82 28.28 -11.02
N MET A 54 5.49 27.87 -9.93
CA MET A 54 5.18 26.65 -9.20
C MET A 54 4.08 26.88 -8.16
N SER A 55 3.42 25.79 -7.76
CA SER A 55 2.43 25.77 -6.70
C SER A 55 3.05 25.14 -5.44
N PRO A 56 3.61 25.93 -4.51
CA PRO A 56 4.22 25.40 -3.28
C PRO A 56 3.14 24.94 -2.31
N VAL A 57 3.27 23.73 -1.80
CA VAL A 57 2.39 23.12 -0.80
C VAL A 57 3.18 22.87 0.48
N LEU A 58 2.71 23.39 1.61
CA LEU A 58 3.35 23.14 2.90
C LEU A 58 2.92 21.79 3.46
N GLN A 59 3.86 20.95 3.87
CA GLN A 59 3.56 19.69 4.54
C GLN A 59 3.67 19.84 6.06
N TRP A 60 2.61 19.41 6.77
CA TRP A 60 2.55 19.27 8.21
C TRP A 60 2.00 17.88 8.55
N ASP A 61 2.88 16.89 8.58
CA ASP A 61 2.51 15.48 8.67
C ASP A 61 2.97 14.77 9.96
N ILE A 62 3.47 15.53 10.94
CA ILE A 62 3.74 14.99 12.28
C ILE A 62 2.42 14.76 13.03
N LEU A 63 2.40 13.70 13.86
CA LEU A 63 1.35 13.53 14.88
C LEU A 63 1.78 14.27 16.15
N SER A 64 0.96 15.19 16.60
CA SER A 64 1.33 16.13 17.63
C SER A 64 0.82 15.71 19.02
N THR A 65 1.68 15.80 20.02
CA THR A 65 1.23 15.96 21.41
C THR A 65 0.81 17.42 21.63
N GLU A 66 0.06 17.72 22.68
CA GLU A 66 -0.34 19.11 22.95
C GLU A 66 0.85 20.08 22.96
N LYS A 67 1.95 19.70 23.60
CA LYS A 67 3.17 20.53 23.64
C LYS A 67 3.77 20.77 22.25
N THR A 68 3.88 19.74 21.42
CA THR A 68 4.43 19.87 20.08
C THR A 68 3.48 20.60 19.14
N PHE A 69 2.18 20.47 19.37
CA PHE A 69 1.15 21.22 18.66
C PHE A 69 1.31 22.73 18.88
N GLN A 70 1.37 23.18 20.13
CA GLN A 70 1.58 24.61 20.47
C GLN A 70 2.88 25.18 19.86
N HIS A 71 3.94 24.36 19.83
CA HIS A 71 5.18 24.76 19.15
C HIS A 71 4.97 24.93 17.64
N SER A 72 4.23 24.01 17.00
CA SER A 72 3.89 24.11 15.58
C SER A 72 3.07 25.34 15.26
N LEU A 73 2.08 25.69 16.10
CA LEU A 73 1.28 26.90 15.94
C LEU A 73 2.13 28.16 16.01
N SER A 74 3.04 28.24 16.99
CA SER A 74 3.98 29.36 17.12
C SER A 74 4.91 29.52 15.91
N LEU A 75 5.23 28.41 15.23
CA LEU A 75 5.99 28.46 13.98
C LEU A 75 5.12 28.93 12.82
N LEU A 76 3.93 28.34 12.66
CA LEU A 76 3.00 28.65 11.56
C LEU A 76 2.61 30.15 11.55
N SER A 77 2.45 30.77 12.72
CA SER A 77 2.17 32.20 12.82
C SER A 77 3.28 33.11 12.25
N ARG A 78 4.49 32.58 12.07
CA ARG A 78 5.65 33.29 11.47
C ARG A 78 5.87 32.96 10.01
N LEU A 79 5.15 31.96 9.46
CA LEU A 79 5.25 31.60 8.07
C LEU A 79 4.23 32.36 7.22
N PRO A 80 4.56 32.76 6.00
CA PRO A 80 3.64 33.44 5.10
C PRO A 80 2.66 32.43 4.49
N LEU A 81 1.68 31.93 5.27
CA LEU A 81 0.76 30.88 4.84
C LEU A 81 0.02 31.22 3.56
N ALA A 82 -0.29 32.49 3.32
CA ALA A 82 -0.92 32.97 2.08
C ALA A 82 -0.08 32.78 0.82
N LYS A 83 1.22 32.49 0.94
CA LYS A 83 2.10 32.16 -0.20
C LYS A 83 2.02 30.69 -0.61
N PHE A 84 1.40 29.84 0.20
CA PHE A 84 1.24 28.45 -0.15
C PHE A 84 -0.06 28.23 -0.93
N TYR A 85 0.04 27.38 -1.94
CA TYR A 85 -1.12 26.93 -2.72
C TYR A 85 -2.08 26.09 -1.84
N ALA A 86 -1.53 25.27 -0.95
CA ALA A 86 -2.29 24.45 -0.01
C ALA A 86 -1.40 24.05 1.18
N ILE A 87 -2.04 23.54 2.23
CA ILE A 87 -1.37 22.85 3.33
C ILE A 87 -1.78 21.37 3.36
N ARG A 88 -0.80 20.47 3.54
CA ARG A 88 -1.02 19.03 3.66
C ARG A 88 -0.91 18.64 5.12
N VAL A 89 -1.94 17.99 5.66
CA VAL A 89 -2.02 17.68 7.09
C VAL A 89 -2.42 16.23 7.30
N GLN A 90 -1.80 15.57 8.27
CA GLN A 90 -2.16 14.21 8.70
C GLN A 90 -2.88 14.22 10.04
N ASP A 91 -2.48 15.08 10.96
CA ASP A 91 -3.07 15.22 12.29
C ASP A 91 -4.43 15.92 12.20
N LEU A 92 -5.48 15.31 12.76
CA LEU A 92 -6.84 15.84 12.67
C LEU A 92 -7.02 17.12 13.50
N GLY A 93 -6.32 17.25 14.64
CA GLY A 93 -6.32 18.48 15.42
C GLY A 93 -5.69 19.64 14.66
N ALA A 94 -4.60 19.34 13.90
CA ALA A 94 -3.97 20.30 13.03
C ALA A 94 -4.89 20.70 11.85
N ALA A 95 -5.57 19.72 11.24
CA ALA A 95 -6.53 20.00 10.17
C ALA A 95 -7.70 20.87 10.67
N GLU A 96 -8.21 20.59 11.87
CA GLU A 96 -9.27 21.36 12.48
C GLU A 96 -8.82 22.80 12.80
N TRP A 97 -7.61 22.97 13.32
CA TRP A 97 -7.07 24.30 13.57
C TRP A 97 -6.94 25.12 12.27
N ILE A 98 -6.45 24.50 11.18
CA ILE A 98 -6.40 25.16 9.86
C ILE A 98 -7.81 25.54 9.40
N ARG A 99 -8.80 24.68 9.62
CA ARG A 99 -10.19 24.96 9.25
C ARG A 99 -10.75 26.20 9.97
N GLN A 100 -10.39 26.37 11.24
CA GLN A 100 -10.91 27.47 12.07
C GLN A 100 -10.14 28.78 11.84
N GLU A 101 -8.82 28.73 11.81
CA GLU A 101 -7.98 29.93 11.80
C GLU A 101 -7.59 30.39 10.38
N HIS A 102 -7.61 29.47 9.40
CA HIS A 102 -7.23 29.73 8.02
C HIS A 102 -8.21 29.10 7.03
N PRO A 103 -9.51 29.47 7.07
CA PRO A 103 -10.54 28.86 6.22
C PRO A 103 -10.33 29.07 4.72
N GLU A 104 -9.55 30.09 4.34
CA GLU A 104 -9.17 30.40 2.96
C GLU A 104 -8.03 29.51 2.43
N LEU A 105 -7.26 28.85 3.32
CA LEU A 105 -6.11 28.04 2.92
C LEU A 105 -6.59 26.64 2.53
N PRO A 106 -6.38 26.21 1.25
CA PRO A 106 -6.78 24.89 0.80
C PRO A 106 -6.10 23.77 1.60
N LEU A 107 -6.89 22.75 1.98
CA LEU A 107 -6.44 21.61 2.77
C LEU A 107 -6.28 20.37 1.89
N HIS A 108 -5.13 19.72 1.99
CA HIS A 108 -4.89 18.36 1.52
C HIS A 108 -4.82 17.42 2.73
N LEU A 109 -5.81 16.55 2.91
CA LEU A 109 -5.85 15.65 4.06
C LEU A 109 -5.10 14.35 3.74
N ILE A 110 -4.08 14.03 4.55
CA ILE A 110 -3.30 12.80 4.43
C ILE A 110 -4.00 11.70 5.23
N VAL A 111 -4.62 10.77 4.52
CA VAL A 111 -5.33 9.61 5.10
C VAL A 111 -4.62 8.28 4.79
N GLU A 112 -3.32 8.34 4.53
CA GLU A 112 -2.48 7.18 4.15
C GLU A 112 -2.49 6.08 5.22
N THR A 113 -2.67 6.44 6.48
CA THR A 113 -2.67 5.50 7.60
C THR A 113 -4.01 5.54 8.35
N GLY A 114 -4.73 4.43 8.35
CA GLY A 114 -5.88 4.22 9.25
C GLY A 114 -7.25 4.66 8.75
N ASN A 115 -7.41 5.18 7.53
CA ASN A 115 -8.73 5.52 7.00
C ASN A 115 -8.88 5.07 5.54
N HIS A 116 -9.22 3.80 5.36
CA HIS A 116 -9.31 3.16 4.04
C HIS A 116 -10.74 2.96 3.54
N ASN A 117 -11.76 3.26 4.35
CA ASN A 117 -13.14 3.02 3.97
C ASN A 117 -13.81 4.26 3.37
N LEU A 118 -14.64 4.04 2.37
CA LEU A 118 -15.34 5.08 1.62
C LEU A 118 -16.20 5.99 2.52
N THR A 119 -16.92 5.41 3.47
CA THR A 119 -17.81 6.15 4.38
C THR A 119 -17.03 7.19 5.20
N GLY A 120 -15.87 6.80 5.73
CA GLY A 120 -14.98 7.71 6.46
C GLY A 120 -14.46 8.84 5.58
N LEU A 121 -14.01 8.51 4.35
CA LEU A 121 -13.52 9.51 3.39
C LEU A 121 -14.61 10.52 2.99
N GLN A 122 -15.82 10.04 2.71
CA GLN A 122 -16.99 10.91 2.45
C GLN A 122 -17.34 11.79 3.65
N ARG A 123 -17.17 11.28 4.88
CA ARG A 123 -17.42 12.06 6.10
C ARG A 123 -16.43 13.21 6.23
N TRP A 124 -15.14 12.99 5.92
CA TRP A 124 -14.13 14.06 5.91
C TRP A 124 -14.43 15.12 4.86
N ILE A 125 -14.82 14.73 3.66
CA ILE A 125 -15.23 15.68 2.61
C ILE A 125 -16.39 16.54 3.08
N LYS A 126 -17.41 15.92 3.69
CA LYS A 126 -18.55 16.66 4.23
C LYS A 126 -18.16 17.60 5.37
N TYR A 127 -17.22 17.17 6.23
CA TYR A 127 -16.82 17.93 7.42
C TYR A 127 -16.01 19.18 7.05
N PHE A 128 -14.98 19.02 6.21
CA PHE A 128 -14.13 20.15 5.82
C PHE A 128 -14.72 20.97 4.67
N GLY A 129 -15.72 20.45 3.98
CA GLY A 129 -16.41 21.15 2.89
C GLY A 129 -15.48 21.62 1.76
N PRO A 130 -15.69 22.84 1.23
CA PRO A 130 -14.92 23.36 0.09
C PRO A 130 -13.43 23.57 0.37
N GLN A 131 -13.01 23.67 1.64
CA GLN A 131 -11.62 23.82 2.01
C GLN A 131 -10.82 22.56 1.71
N LEU A 132 -11.43 21.36 1.78
CA LEU A 132 -10.77 20.11 1.44
C LEU A 132 -10.65 19.98 -0.07
N GLN A 133 -9.46 20.22 -0.59
CA GLN A 133 -9.20 20.15 -2.03
C GLN A 133 -8.47 18.89 -2.48
N ARG A 134 -8.03 18.03 -1.53
CA ARG A 134 -7.39 16.76 -1.88
C ARG A 134 -7.42 15.76 -0.73
N LEU A 135 -7.61 14.49 -1.10
CA LEU A 135 -7.35 13.34 -0.23
C LEU A 135 -6.10 12.62 -0.70
N VAL A 136 -5.13 12.44 0.20
CA VAL A 136 -3.94 11.63 -0.06
C VAL A 136 -4.20 10.21 0.46
N LEU A 137 -4.49 9.30 -0.47
CA LEU A 137 -4.97 7.96 -0.19
C LEU A 137 -3.82 7.00 0.17
N SER A 138 -4.17 5.90 0.83
CA SER A 138 -3.23 4.86 1.21
C SER A 138 -2.69 4.06 0.02
N THR A 139 -1.42 3.70 0.09
CA THR A 139 -0.78 2.75 -0.83
C THR A 139 -1.24 1.30 -0.65
N GLU A 140 -2.05 1.03 0.36
CA GLU A 140 -2.64 -0.30 0.63
C GLU A 140 -3.93 -0.55 -0.16
N LEU A 141 -4.47 0.50 -0.81
CA LEU A 141 -5.67 0.38 -1.63
C LEU A 141 -5.32 -0.24 -3.00
N PRO A 142 -5.99 -1.33 -3.41
CA PRO A 142 -5.81 -1.91 -4.73
C PRO A 142 -6.45 -1.04 -5.83
N LYS A 143 -6.00 -1.24 -7.06
CA LYS A 143 -6.46 -0.48 -8.25
C LYS A 143 -7.99 -0.40 -8.36
N SER A 144 -8.69 -1.51 -8.10
CA SER A 144 -10.16 -1.56 -8.16
C SER A 144 -10.81 -0.58 -7.20
N ILE A 145 -10.32 -0.53 -5.97
CA ILE A 145 -10.83 0.39 -4.93
C ILE A 145 -10.42 1.83 -5.24
N LEU A 146 -9.17 2.06 -5.70
CA LEU A 146 -8.75 3.41 -6.13
C LEU A 146 -9.63 3.95 -7.24
N LYS A 147 -10.01 3.12 -8.22
CA LYS A 147 -10.92 3.49 -9.30
C LYS A 147 -12.32 3.82 -8.76
N GLU A 148 -12.89 2.95 -7.92
CA GLU A 148 -14.18 3.15 -7.28
C GLU A 148 -14.21 4.47 -6.49
N TYR A 149 -13.22 4.68 -5.62
CA TYR A 149 -13.13 5.87 -4.77
C TYR A 149 -12.97 7.15 -5.61
N SER A 150 -12.13 7.15 -6.61
CA SER A 150 -11.94 8.33 -7.48
C SER A 150 -13.19 8.69 -8.29
N GLN A 151 -14.11 7.74 -8.50
CA GLN A 151 -15.39 8.01 -9.16
C GLN A 151 -16.47 8.53 -8.20
N ILE A 152 -16.42 8.15 -6.93
CA ILE A 152 -17.44 8.47 -5.92
C ILE A 152 -17.06 9.73 -5.12
N LEU A 153 -15.78 9.91 -4.82
CA LEU A 153 -15.31 11.05 -4.02
C LEU A 153 -15.33 12.33 -4.88
N THR A 154 -15.85 13.40 -4.31
CA THR A 154 -16.05 14.68 -5.01
C THR A 154 -14.80 15.58 -4.98
N VAL A 155 -13.72 15.13 -4.37
CA VAL A 155 -12.43 15.85 -4.30
C VAL A 155 -11.32 15.07 -5.00
N PRO A 156 -10.34 15.76 -5.57
CA PRO A 156 -9.15 15.12 -6.16
C PRO A 156 -8.49 14.14 -5.22
N CYS A 157 -8.08 12.98 -5.77
CA CYS A 157 -7.37 11.94 -5.03
C CYS A 157 -5.91 11.86 -5.49
N GLU A 158 -5.02 11.64 -4.53
CA GLU A 158 -3.59 11.48 -4.72
C GLU A 158 -3.11 10.15 -4.13
N ILE A 159 -2.13 9.51 -4.77
CA ILE A 159 -1.37 8.39 -4.19
C ILE A 159 0.14 8.57 -4.38
N LEU A 160 0.93 7.88 -3.55
CA LEU A 160 2.35 7.68 -3.81
C LEU A 160 2.52 6.75 -5.02
N ALA A 161 3.23 7.22 -6.06
CA ALA A 161 3.49 6.43 -7.27
C ALA A 161 4.91 5.85 -7.31
N ALA A 162 5.88 6.56 -6.74
CA ALA A 162 7.25 6.06 -6.60
C ALA A 162 7.90 6.64 -5.34
N GLY A 163 8.57 5.77 -4.57
CA GLY A 163 9.28 6.17 -3.35
C GLY A 163 9.23 5.14 -2.24
N ARG A 164 9.79 5.50 -1.09
CA ARG A 164 9.78 4.64 0.12
C ARG A 164 8.35 4.50 0.67
N ILE A 165 7.95 3.26 0.98
CA ILE A 165 6.68 2.98 1.68
C ILE A 165 6.95 3.05 3.18
N LEU A 166 6.27 3.95 3.88
CA LEU A 166 6.30 4.00 5.34
C LEU A 166 5.49 2.83 5.91
N LEU A 167 6.14 1.96 6.68
CA LEU A 167 5.50 0.83 7.34
C LEU A 167 5.08 1.17 8.77
N PHE A 168 5.90 1.97 9.45
CA PHE A 168 5.74 2.22 10.85
C PHE A 168 6.24 3.62 11.21
N TYR A 169 5.47 4.31 12.02
CA TYR A 169 5.84 5.57 12.66
C TYR A 169 5.46 5.55 14.13
N THR A 170 6.38 5.98 14.98
CA THR A 170 6.12 6.23 16.38
C THR A 170 6.85 7.49 16.85
N PRO A 171 6.22 8.34 17.69
CA PRO A 171 6.90 9.46 18.31
C PRO A 171 8.03 9.05 19.28
N ARG A 172 8.14 7.75 19.58
CA ARG A 172 9.18 7.21 20.48
C ARG A 172 10.52 7.10 19.75
N LYS A 173 11.60 7.28 20.51
CA LYS A 173 12.97 7.05 20.06
C LYS A 173 13.31 5.60 20.36
N LEU A 174 13.52 4.78 19.32
CA LEU A 174 13.78 3.35 19.45
C LEU A 174 15.24 2.97 19.15
N LEU A 175 15.98 3.81 18.40
CA LEU A 175 17.34 3.53 18.00
C LEU A 175 18.38 4.11 18.95
N ASN A 176 18.05 5.17 19.66
CA ASN A 176 18.94 5.88 20.57
C ASN A 176 18.42 5.85 21.99
N LEU A 177 18.44 4.67 22.59
CA LEU A 177 17.93 4.45 23.97
C LEU A 177 18.78 5.14 25.06
N ASN A 178 20.03 5.51 24.76
CA ASN A 178 20.99 6.00 25.75
C ASN A 178 21.22 7.50 25.70
N SER A 179 20.68 8.25 24.72
CA SER A 179 20.89 9.68 24.66
C SER A 179 19.78 10.45 25.35
N LEU A 180 20.09 10.97 26.51
CA LEU A 180 19.32 12.03 27.20
C LEU A 180 19.53 13.40 26.54
N SER A 181 20.22 13.47 25.41
CA SER A 181 20.48 14.73 24.72
C SER A 181 19.18 15.26 24.12
N HIS A 182 18.78 16.44 24.57
CA HIS A 182 17.70 17.24 23.98
C HIS A 182 18.12 17.91 22.65
N ASP A 183 19.14 17.37 21.98
CA ASP A 183 19.58 17.88 20.68
C ASP A 183 18.47 17.63 19.64
N THR A 184 17.84 18.70 19.21
CA THR A 184 16.76 18.68 18.21
C THR A 184 17.27 18.56 16.79
N SER A 185 18.58 18.51 16.58
CA SER A 185 19.20 18.46 15.26
C SER A 185 19.66 17.07 14.84
N TYR A 186 19.51 16.06 15.71
CA TYR A 186 20.02 14.72 15.38
C TYR A 186 19.10 14.01 14.38
N CYS A 187 19.72 13.28 13.47
CA CYS A 187 19.06 12.34 12.58
C CYS A 187 19.93 11.09 12.46
N ILE A 188 19.38 9.96 12.83
CA ILE A 188 20.06 8.65 12.74
C ILE A 188 19.36 7.86 11.64
N GLU A 189 20.11 7.41 10.65
CA GLU A 189 19.66 6.45 9.66
C GLU A 189 20.35 5.10 9.90
N LYS A 190 19.56 4.05 10.06
CA LYS A 190 20.03 2.67 10.24
C LYS A 190 19.19 1.72 9.40
N THR A 191 19.76 0.54 9.15
CA THR A 191 19.03 -0.55 8.51
C THR A 191 18.73 -1.61 9.56
N LEU A 192 17.45 -1.88 9.80
CA LEU A 192 17.02 -2.97 10.67
C LEU A 192 16.92 -4.26 9.87
N ILE A 193 17.52 -5.31 10.38
CA ILE A 193 17.60 -6.63 9.74
C ILE A 193 16.97 -7.65 10.67
N PRO A 194 15.82 -8.27 10.32
CA PRO A 194 15.24 -9.37 11.09
C PRO A 194 16.18 -10.59 11.09
N SER A 195 16.33 -11.22 12.24
CA SER A 195 17.22 -12.39 12.39
C SER A 195 16.77 -13.60 11.57
N ASP A 196 15.45 -13.77 11.39
CA ASP A 196 14.83 -14.85 10.64
C ASP A 196 14.80 -14.59 9.12
N GLN A 197 14.97 -13.33 8.69
CA GLN A 197 14.91 -12.90 7.29
C GLN A 197 16.00 -11.87 6.95
N PRO A 198 17.28 -12.23 6.98
CA PRO A 198 18.40 -11.28 6.85
C PRO A 198 18.46 -10.60 5.47
N GLN A 199 17.76 -11.13 4.46
CA GLN A 199 17.62 -10.52 3.13
C GLN A 199 16.64 -9.33 3.11
N ARG A 200 15.86 -9.10 4.16
CA ARG A 200 14.95 -7.96 4.30
C ARG A 200 15.59 -6.88 5.15
N MET A 201 16.09 -5.88 4.50
CA MET A 201 16.77 -4.73 5.12
C MET A 201 15.81 -3.54 5.14
N PHE A 202 15.27 -3.20 6.32
CA PHE A 202 14.31 -2.11 6.50
C PHE A 202 15.03 -0.80 6.83
N PRO A 203 15.07 0.18 5.91
CA PRO A 203 15.60 1.49 6.21
C PRO A 203 14.81 2.11 7.37
N THR A 204 15.50 2.59 8.39
CA THR A 204 14.88 3.16 9.57
C THR A 204 15.58 4.46 9.91
N ILE A 205 14.78 5.51 10.08
CA ILE A 205 15.24 6.85 10.40
C ILE A 205 14.67 7.23 11.77
N GLU A 206 15.51 7.80 12.60
CA GLU A 206 15.09 8.41 13.86
C GLU A 206 15.57 9.84 13.93
N ASN A 207 14.64 10.76 14.24
CA ASN A 207 14.92 12.17 14.40
C ASN A 207 14.10 12.76 15.57
N GLN A 208 14.01 14.09 15.64
CA GLN A 208 13.25 14.78 16.68
C GLN A 208 11.77 14.36 16.78
N HIS A 209 11.17 13.88 15.70
CA HIS A 209 9.74 13.50 15.64
C HIS A 209 9.50 12.04 15.98
N GLY A 210 10.55 11.23 16.19
CA GLY A 210 10.45 9.82 16.53
C GLY A 210 11.14 8.91 15.54
N THR A 211 10.66 7.68 15.46
CA THR A 211 11.24 6.62 14.63
C THR A 211 10.32 6.24 13.48
N PHE A 212 10.88 6.16 12.28
CA PHE A 212 10.20 5.85 11.02
C PHE A 212 10.88 4.63 10.38
N MET A 213 10.14 3.57 10.16
CA MET A 213 10.63 2.39 9.45
C MET A 213 9.97 2.28 8.09
N PHE A 214 10.77 2.07 7.06
CA PHE A 214 10.31 1.96 5.69
C PHE A 214 10.41 0.51 5.20
N HIS A 215 9.59 0.18 4.23
CA HIS A 215 9.63 -1.11 3.56
C HIS A 215 10.99 -1.31 2.88
N HIS A 216 11.47 -2.56 2.84
CA HIS A 216 12.77 -2.94 2.24
C HIS A 216 12.81 -2.83 0.70
N ARG A 217 11.72 -2.40 0.09
CA ARG A 217 11.58 -2.13 -1.35
C ARG A 217 10.84 -0.83 -1.55
N ASP A 218 11.24 -0.07 -2.55
CA ASP A 218 10.50 1.12 -2.94
C ASP A 218 9.21 0.76 -3.69
N LEU A 219 8.16 1.54 -3.48
CA LEU A 219 6.99 1.52 -4.35
C LEU A 219 7.39 2.01 -5.74
N PHE A 220 6.91 1.31 -6.77
CA PHE A 220 7.17 1.68 -8.16
C PHE A 220 5.94 1.35 -9.00
N LEU A 221 5.00 2.29 -9.11
CA LEU A 221 3.77 2.14 -9.88
C LEU A 221 3.88 2.69 -11.31
N LEU A 222 5.06 3.16 -11.71
CA LEU A 222 5.25 3.74 -13.05
C LEU A 222 5.05 2.71 -14.18
N ASP A 223 5.14 1.41 -13.88
CA ASP A 223 4.75 0.34 -14.81
C ASP A 223 3.28 0.41 -15.23
N PHE A 224 2.45 1.04 -14.39
CA PHE A 224 0.99 1.03 -14.48
C PHE A 224 0.41 2.41 -14.81
N LEU A 225 1.21 3.35 -15.33
CA LEU A 225 0.74 4.70 -15.65
C LEU A 225 -0.55 4.72 -16.49
N PRO A 226 -0.71 3.90 -17.57
CA PRO A 226 -1.96 3.86 -18.32
C PRO A 226 -3.13 3.31 -17.49
N GLU A 227 -2.86 2.41 -16.57
CA GLU A 227 -3.88 1.88 -15.67
C GLU A 227 -4.27 2.88 -14.58
N LEU A 228 -3.29 3.63 -14.07
CA LEU A 228 -3.50 4.71 -13.09
C LEU A 228 -4.31 5.85 -13.70
N GLU A 229 -4.05 6.23 -14.94
CA GLU A 229 -4.82 7.22 -15.67
C GLU A 229 -6.30 6.83 -15.77
N ASN A 230 -6.59 5.54 -16.00
CA ASN A 230 -7.94 4.99 -16.06
C ASN A 230 -8.62 4.85 -14.69
N THR A 231 -7.93 5.12 -13.58
CA THR A 231 -8.55 5.11 -12.25
C THR A 231 -9.28 6.40 -11.91
N GLY A 232 -8.97 7.51 -12.57
CA GLY A 232 -9.50 8.83 -12.22
C GLY A 232 -8.71 9.56 -11.12
N LEU A 233 -7.55 9.03 -10.71
CA LEU A 233 -6.63 9.72 -9.80
C LEU A 233 -6.14 11.02 -10.43
N SER A 234 -6.09 12.09 -9.66
CA SER A 234 -5.70 13.41 -10.13
C SER A 234 -4.19 13.65 -10.02
N VAL A 235 -3.58 13.14 -8.95
CA VAL A 235 -2.18 13.40 -8.63
C VAL A 235 -1.43 12.12 -8.26
N LEU A 236 -0.23 11.98 -8.82
CA LEU A 236 0.74 10.94 -8.51
C LEU A 236 1.95 11.57 -7.82
N ARG A 237 2.17 11.24 -6.56
CA ARG A 237 3.31 11.77 -5.80
C ARG A 237 4.57 10.96 -6.03
N LEU A 238 5.67 11.67 -6.29
CA LEU A 238 7.02 11.14 -6.38
C LEU A 238 7.80 11.53 -5.12
N ASP A 239 8.09 10.59 -4.24
CA ASP A 239 8.95 10.79 -3.07
C ASP A 239 10.32 10.15 -3.29
N LEU A 240 11.20 10.90 -3.92
CA LEU A 240 12.53 10.44 -4.32
C LEU A 240 13.65 11.05 -3.47
N ARG A 241 13.33 11.61 -2.28
CA ARG A 241 14.29 12.28 -1.39
C ARG A 241 15.44 11.38 -0.94
N HIS A 242 15.18 10.08 -0.82
CA HIS A 242 16.20 9.08 -0.46
C HIS A 242 17.15 8.71 -1.62
N LEU A 243 16.86 9.16 -2.84
CA LEU A 243 17.69 8.89 -4.01
C LEU A 243 18.69 10.02 -4.24
N ASN A 244 19.94 9.66 -4.45
CA ASN A 244 20.93 10.62 -4.92
C ASN A 244 20.48 11.22 -6.26
N PHE A 245 20.61 12.54 -6.40
CA PHE A 245 20.23 13.26 -7.63
C PHE A 245 18.74 13.11 -7.98
N SER A 246 17.86 13.26 -6.99
CA SER A 246 16.39 13.13 -7.15
C SER A 246 15.82 13.89 -8.36
N GLY A 247 16.29 15.10 -8.63
CA GLY A 247 15.87 15.89 -9.80
C GLY A 247 16.19 15.24 -11.16
N THR A 248 17.26 14.44 -11.25
CA THR A 248 17.58 13.68 -12.46
C THR A 248 16.58 12.53 -12.65
N TRP A 249 16.16 11.88 -11.57
CA TRP A 249 15.13 10.85 -11.61
C TRP A 249 13.79 11.45 -12.00
N ILE A 250 13.40 12.58 -11.39
CA ILE A 250 12.17 13.31 -11.71
C ILE A 250 12.09 13.60 -13.19
N LYS A 251 13.15 14.15 -13.79
CA LYS A 251 13.20 14.46 -15.22
C LYS A 251 13.04 13.22 -16.12
N LYS A 252 13.58 12.07 -15.72
CA LYS A 252 13.41 10.81 -16.46
C LYS A 252 12.00 10.26 -16.37
N ILE A 253 11.32 10.48 -15.23
CA ILE A 253 9.96 10.00 -14.97
C ILE A 253 8.93 10.89 -15.67
N ASP A 254 9.15 12.19 -15.65
CA ASP A 254 8.20 13.19 -16.16
C ASP A 254 7.73 12.88 -17.60
N GLY A 255 8.66 12.61 -18.51
CA GLY A 255 8.34 12.27 -19.88
C GLY A 255 7.52 10.98 -20.09
N LEU A 256 7.29 10.18 -19.04
CA LEU A 256 6.45 9.00 -19.11
C LEU A 256 4.94 9.33 -19.07
N LEU A 257 4.55 10.49 -18.52
CA LEU A 257 3.15 10.94 -18.56
C LEU A 257 2.74 11.39 -19.95
N GLU A 258 3.66 12.02 -20.68
CA GLU A 258 3.39 12.48 -22.03
C GLU A 258 3.42 11.33 -23.05
N SER A 259 4.33 10.40 -22.84
CA SER A 259 4.53 9.25 -23.73
C SER A 259 4.97 8.03 -22.95
N PHE A 260 4.00 7.17 -22.63
CA PHE A 260 4.27 5.91 -21.95
C PHE A 260 5.09 4.97 -22.86
N ASP A 261 6.30 4.65 -22.43
CA ASP A 261 7.21 3.75 -23.14
C ASP A 261 7.75 2.64 -22.22
N LYS A 262 7.33 1.41 -22.46
CA LYS A 262 7.78 0.23 -21.70
C LYS A 262 9.30 0.04 -21.76
N LYS A 263 9.98 0.43 -22.84
CA LYS A 263 11.45 0.34 -22.95
C LYS A 263 12.12 1.34 -22.00
N LYS A 264 11.64 2.58 -21.97
CA LYS A 264 12.12 3.61 -21.03
C LYS A 264 11.93 3.16 -19.57
N ILE A 265 10.77 2.58 -19.24
CA ILE A 265 10.48 2.06 -17.91
C ILE A 265 11.44 0.91 -17.54
N LYS A 266 11.68 -0.04 -18.46
CA LYS A 266 12.64 -1.12 -18.23
C LYS A 266 14.05 -0.59 -17.93
N VAL A 267 14.51 0.44 -18.67
CA VAL A 267 15.79 1.11 -18.39
C VAL A 267 15.77 1.84 -17.05
N LEU A 268 14.67 2.51 -16.70
CA LEU A 268 14.52 3.19 -15.42
C LEU A 268 14.62 2.19 -14.26
N LYS A 269 13.91 1.06 -14.36
CA LYS A 269 13.93 -0.02 -13.36
C LYS A 269 15.32 -0.65 -13.20
N SER A 270 16.02 -0.91 -14.30
CA SER A 270 17.36 -1.50 -14.23
C SER A 270 18.40 -0.61 -13.56
N LYS A 271 18.16 0.71 -13.53
CA LYS A 271 19.01 1.71 -12.88
C LYS A 271 18.49 2.15 -11.52
N TRP A 272 17.33 1.65 -11.07
CA TRP A 272 16.78 2.01 -9.76
C TRP A 272 17.66 1.45 -8.66
N PRO A 273 18.12 2.27 -7.69
CA PRO A 273 19.17 1.86 -6.76
C PRO A 273 18.72 0.87 -5.69
N THR A 274 17.41 0.74 -5.48
CA THR A 274 16.81 -0.16 -4.49
C THR A 274 15.96 -1.23 -5.16
N LYS A 275 15.64 -2.29 -4.43
CA LYS A 275 14.62 -3.24 -4.88
C LYS A 275 13.28 -2.54 -4.93
N ILE A 276 12.45 -2.89 -5.91
CA ILE A 276 11.12 -2.29 -6.10
C ILE A 276 9.99 -3.28 -5.85
N THR A 277 8.81 -2.73 -5.58
CA THR A 277 7.55 -3.47 -5.42
C THR A 277 6.40 -2.66 -6.00
N HIS A 278 5.34 -3.35 -6.38
CA HIS A 278 4.06 -2.71 -6.74
C HIS A 278 3.13 -2.54 -5.53
N GLY A 279 3.58 -2.93 -4.34
CA GLY A 279 2.76 -2.89 -3.14
C GLY A 279 1.46 -3.69 -3.31
N PHE A 280 0.37 -3.11 -2.87
CA PHE A 280 -0.97 -3.69 -2.95
C PHE A 280 -1.74 -3.31 -4.23
N PHE A 281 -1.15 -2.55 -5.15
CA PHE A 281 -1.85 -1.98 -6.30
C PHE A 281 -2.62 -3.00 -7.15
N ARG A 282 -2.09 -4.21 -7.35
CA ARG A 282 -2.79 -5.27 -8.09
C ARG A 282 -3.86 -5.97 -7.25
N ALA A 283 -3.55 -6.25 -5.99
CA ALA A 283 -4.46 -6.88 -5.05
C ALA A 283 -3.94 -6.70 -3.62
N ASN A 284 -4.83 -6.35 -2.71
CA ASN A 284 -4.55 -6.45 -1.28
C ASN A 284 -5.01 -7.84 -0.80
N ARG A 285 -4.06 -8.75 -0.56
CA ARG A 285 -4.38 -10.13 -0.17
C ARG A 285 -4.96 -10.22 1.23
N THR A 286 -4.79 -9.19 2.07
CA THR A 286 -5.39 -9.15 3.40
C THR A 286 -6.89 -8.90 3.35
N ASP A 287 -7.39 -8.28 2.28
CA ASP A 287 -8.81 -8.02 2.06
C ASP A 287 -9.50 -9.17 1.32
N LEU A 288 -8.73 -10.15 0.83
CA LEU A 288 -9.31 -11.33 0.22
C LEU A 288 -9.88 -12.23 1.31
N SER A 289 -11.14 -12.62 1.18
CA SER A 289 -11.72 -13.64 2.04
C SER A 289 -10.88 -14.92 1.97
N ILE A 290 -10.84 -15.67 3.07
CA ILE A 290 -10.13 -16.96 3.17
C ILE A 290 -10.53 -17.91 2.02
N GLU A 291 -11.77 -17.82 1.55
CA GLU A 291 -12.31 -18.60 0.43
C GLU A 291 -11.59 -18.36 -0.92
N ARG A 292 -10.85 -17.27 -1.07
CA ARG A 292 -10.11 -16.93 -2.29
C ARG A 292 -8.60 -17.12 -2.18
N ILE A 293 -8.11 -17.67 -1.11
CA ILE A 293 -6.69 -18.02 -0.97
C ILE A 293 -6.39 -19.16 -1.92
N LYS A 294 -5.89 -18.85 -3.11
CA LYS A 294 -5.33 -19.83 -4.02
C LYS A 294 -3.93 -20.20 -3.56
N ASN A 295 -3.68 -21.47 -3.32
CA ASN A 295 -2.31 -21.94 -3.13
C ASN A 295 -1.56 -21.83 -4.48
N PRO A 296 -0.52 -20.96 -4.61
CA PRO A 296 0.19 -20.79 -5.88
C PRO A 296 1.03 -22.03 -6.26
N HIS A 297 1.20 -22.97 -5.33
CA HIS A 297 1.93 -24.23 -5.57
C HIS A 297 1.02 -25.37 -6.02
N LEU A 298 -0.29 -25.21 -5.98
CA LEU A 298 -1.21 -26.12 -6.65
C LEU A 298 -1.14 -25.82 -8.15
N LYS A 299 -0.22 -26.46 -8.83
CA LYS A 299 -0.23 -26.51 -10.30
C LYS A 299 -1.43 -27.34 -10.72
N ASP A 300 -2.21 -26.79 -11.65
CA ASP A 300 -3.30 -27.50 -12.30
C ASP A 300 -2.64 -28.50 -13.27
N HIS A 301 -2.56 -29.75 -12.87
CA HIS A 301 -2.00 -30.84 -13.70
C HIS A 301 -3.04 -31.41 -14.67
N GLY A 302 -4.10 -30.65 -15.01
CA GLY A 302 -5.22 -31.13 -15.83
C GLY A 302 -6.23 -31.97 -15.02
N GLU A 303 -5.93 -32.24 -13.76
CA GLU A 303 -6.82 -32.92 -12.82
C GLU A 303 -7.32 -31.91 -11.78
N THR A 304 -8.61 -31.95 -11.53
CA THR A 304 -9.21 -31.01 -10.58
C THR A 304 -9.23 -31.61 -9.18
N LEU A 305 -8.47 -31.02 -8.24
CA LEU A 305 -8.55 -31.39 -6.81
C LEU A 305 -9.98 -31.20 -6.31
N THR A 306 -10.66 -32.31 -6.07
CA THR A 306 -12.08 -32.38 -5.69
C THR A 306 -12.25 -32.46 -4.19
N GLY A 307 -11.26 -32.99 -3.47
CA GLY A 307 -11.31 -33.10 -2.01
C GLY A 307 -10.10 -33.82 -1.44
N TYR A 308 -10.22 -34.23 -0.20
CA TYR A 308 -9.24 -35.10 0.46
C TYR A 308 -9.90 -35.96 1.55
N VAL A 309 -9.31 -37.10 1.83
CA VAL A 309 -9.77 -38.01 2.86
C VAL A 309 -9.33 -37.49 4.22
N VAL A 310 -10.29 -37.23 5.09
CA VAL A 310 -10.05 -36.76 6.48
C VAL A 310 -9.81 -37.94 7.41
N GLU A 311 -10.60 -39.01 7.21
CA GLU A 311 -10.57 -40.22 8.02
C GLU A 311 -10.73 -41.44 7.13
N ALA A 312 -10.07 -42.54 7.49
CA ALA A 312 -10.22 -43.85 6.83
C ALA A 312 -10.32 -44.92 7.91
N VAL A 313 -11.47 -45.58 7.94
CA VAL A 313 -11.71 -46.76 8.79
C VAL A 313 -11.67 -47.98 7.91
N LYS A 314 -10.66 -48.83 8.13
CA LYS A 314 -10.41 -50.00 7.31
C LYS A 314 -11.65 -50.92 7.28
N GLU A 315 -12.00 -51.34 6.06
CA GLU A 315 -13.14 -52.24 5.75
C GLU A 315 -14.50 -51.63 6.07
N GLU A 316 -14.59 -50.37 6.52
CA GLU A 316 -15.83 -49.69 6.78
C GLU A 316 -16.05 -48.50 5.83
N HIS A 317 -15.38 -47.39 6.06
CA HIS A 317 -15.64 -46.19 5.29
C HIS A 317 -14.44 -45.24 5.22
N LEU A 318 -14.54 -44.25 4.31
CA LEU A 318 -13.73 -43.05 4.21
C LEU A 318 -14.61 -41.84 4.46
N ILE A 319 -14.10 -40.86 5.19
CA ILE A 319 -14.70 -39.52 5.28
C ILE A 319 -13.97 -38.59 4.32
N LEU A 320 -14.69 -38.09 3.34
CA LEU A 320 -14.20 -37.21 2.30
C LEU A 320 -14.64 -35.77 2.61
N LEU A 321 -13.70 -34.83 2.75
CA LEU A 321 -13.99 -33.41 2.74
C LEU A 321 -13.89 -32.88 1.30
N THR A 322 -15.01 -32.44 0.76
CA THR A 322 -15.12 -31.97 -0.62
C THR A 322 -14.68 -30.51 -0.77
N ARG A 323 -13.95 -30.21 -1.84
CA ARG A 323 -13.55 -28.86 -2.24
C ARG A 323 -14.21 -28.36 -3.51
N LYS A 324 -14.74 -29.30 -4.30
CA LYS A 324 -15.57 -29.00 -5.48
C LYS A 324 -16.85 -29.83 -5.40
N SER A 325 -17.91 -29.27 -5.96
CA SER A 325 -19.17 -29.99 -6.11
C SER A 325 -19.09 -30.97 -7.28
N PHE A 326 -19.69 -32.14 -7.13
CA PHE A 326 -19.81 -33.17 -8.18
C PHE A 326 -21.11 -33.97 -7.94
N ARG A 327 -21.46 -34.85 -8.89
CA ARG A 327 -22.62 -35.72 -8.73
C ARG A 327 -22.18 -37.12 -8.30
N ARG A 328 -23.10 -37.83 -7.63
CA ARG A 328 -22.99 -39.23 -7.33
C ARG A 328 -22.64 -40.03 -8.59
N GLY A 329 -21.82 -41.05 -8.46
CA GLY A 329 -21.32 -41.83 -9.59
C GLY A 329 -20.14 -41.25 -10.36
N THR A 330 -19.69 -40.01 -9.99
CA THR A 330 -18.47 -39.44 -10.58
C THR A 330 -17.25 -40.24 -10.11
N PRO A 331 -16.46 -40.87 -10.99
CA PRO A 331 -15.25 -41.58 -10.59
C PRO A 331 -14.20 -40.57 -10.12
N LEU A 332 -13.58 -40.85 -8.96
CA LEU A 332 -12.55 -40.01 -8.38
C LEU A 332 -11.22 -40.77 -8.32
N LEU A 333 -10.12 -40.06 -8.58
CA LEU A 333 -8.76 -40.58 -8.42
C LEU A 333 -8.24 -40.12 -7.03
N GLY A 334 -7.92 -41.07 -6.16
CA GLY A 334 -7.23 -40.85 -4.90
C GLY A 334 -5.71 -41.02 -5.08
N ILE A 335 -4.93 -40.04 -4.61
CA ILE A 335 -3.47 -40.13 -4.52
C ILE A 335 -3.08 -40.15 -3.05
N THR A 336 -2.56 -41.30 -2.59
CA THR A 336 -2.16 -41.43 -1.17
C THR A 336 -0.90 -40.62 -0.88
N PRO A 337 -0.60 -40.35 0.42
CA PRO A 337 0.64 -39.66 0.83
C PRO A 337 1.91 -40.33 0.31
N GLU A 338 1.88 -41.65 0.06
CA GLU A 338 3.00 -42.39 -0.51
C GLU A 338 3.04 -42.36 -2.06
N GLY A 339 2.10 -41.59 -2.67
CA GLY A 339 2.04 -41.44 -4.14
C GLY A 339 1.34 -42.57 -4.88
N ARG A 340 0.61 -43.47 -4.18
CA ARG A 340 -0.15 -44.55 -4.82
C ARG A 340 -1.48 -43.99 -5.32
N GLU A 341 -1.81 -44.32 -6.56
CA GLU A 341 -3.10 -44.03 -7.18
C GLU A 341 -4.14 -45.09 -6.81
N CYS A 342 -5.35 -44.69 -6.48
CA CYS A 342 -6.48 -45.53 -6.14
C CYS A 342 -7.75 -44.93 -6.74
N GLU A 343 -8.64 -45.75 -7.24
CA GLU A 343 -9.98 -45.29 -7.69
C GLU A 343 -10.93 -45.29 -6.50
N ILE A 344 -11.65 -44.17 -6.32
CA ILE A 344 -12.66 -43.97 -5.28
C ILE A 344 -14.04 -43.90 -5.99
N LEU A 345 -14.85 -44.93 -5.76
CA LEU A 345 -16.21 -44.98 -6.31
C LEU A 345 -17.16 -44.21 -5.44
N THR A 346 -18.01 -43.40 -6.06
CA THR A 346 -18.98 -42.53 -5.38
C THR A 346 -20.43 -42.94 -5.56
N ASP A 347 -20.65 -44.18 -6.06
CA ASP A 347 -22.01 -44.73 -6.24
C ASP A 347 -22.78 -44.90 -4.92
N SER A 348 -22.03 -45.13 -3.83
CA SER A 348 -22.57 -45.25 -2.47
C SER A 348 -22.00 -44.14 -1.58
N ILE A 349 -22.35 -42.88 -1.88
CA ILE A 349 -21.95 -41.70 -1.09
C ILE A 349 -23.09 -41.22 -0.20
N HIS A 350 -22.77 -40.98 1.06
CA HIS A 350 -23.74 -40.57 2.09
C HIS A 350 -23.26 -39.30 2.79
N THR A 351 -24.18 -38.55 3.33
CA THR A 351 -23.89 -37.50 4.30
C THR A 351 -23.42 -38.13 5.63
N THR A 352 -22.84 -37.33 6.53
CA THR A 352 -22.34 -37.82 7.84
C THR A 352 -23.44 -38.32 8.78
N ASP A 353 -24.67 -38.00 8.50
CA ASP A 353 -25.88 -38.50 9.18
C ASP A 353 -26.52 -39.72 8.48
N GLY A 354 -25.81 -40.30 7.51
CA GLY A 354 -26.16 -41.58 6.86
C GLY A 354 -27.18 -41.46 5.72
N GLN A 355 -27.57 -40.25 5.29
CA GLN A 355 -28.51 -40.10 4.17
C GLN A 355 -27.79 -40.19 2.82
N PRO A 356 -28.36 -40.89 1.81
CA PRO A 356 -27.79 -40.90 0.47
C PRO A 356 -27.69 -39.47 -0.11
N ALA A 357 -26.56 -39.16 -0.76
CA ALA A 357 -26.34 -37.86 -1.39
C ALA A 357 -26.25 -38.01 -2.91
N GLU A 358 -27.06 -37.25 -3.64
CA GLU A 358 -27.03 -37.20 -5.12
C GLU A 358 -26.13 -36.06 -5.62
N ASP A 359 -26.31 -34.86 -5.05
CA ASP A 359 -25.48 -33.69 -5.34
C ASP A 359 -24.51 -33.45 -4.17
N ILE A 360 -23.24 -33.62 -4.45
CA ILE A 360 -22.16 -33.43 -3.47
C ILE A 360 -21.72 -31.98 -3.50
N ILE A 361 -21.89 -31.28 -2.39
CA ILE A 361 -21.64 -29.85 -2.26
C ILE A 361 -20.24 -29.60 -1.71
N SER A 362 -19.53 -28.62 -2.28
CA SER A 362 -18.23 -28.17 -1.81
C SER A 362 -18.26 -27.74 -0.34
N GLY A 363 -17.20 -28.06 0.42
CA GLY A 363 -17.02 -27.65 1.80
C GLY A 363 -17.74 -28.52 2.83
N LYS A 364 -18.33 -29.65 2.42
CA LYS A 364 -19.01 -30.60 3.32
C LYS A 364 -18.28 -31.93 3.42
N LEU A 365 -18.59 -32.66 4.49
CA LEU A 365 -18.09 -34.02 4.72
C LEU A 365 -19.10 -35.02 4.17
N TYR A 366 -18.56 -36.07 3.52
CA TYR A 366 -19.33 -37.18 3.01
C TYR A 366 -18.65 -38.51 3.34
N GLN A 367 -19.43 -39.54 3.51
CA GLN A 367 -18.98 -40.90 3.74
C GLN A 367 -19.05 -41.72 2.44
N VAL A 368 -17.98 -42.41 2.10
CA VAL A 368 -17.92 -43.39 0.99
C VAL A 368 -17.34 -44.71 1.48
N PRO A 369 -17.61 -45.84 0.81
CA PRO A 369 -17.03 -47.12 1.19
C PRO A 369 -15.49 -47.08 1.24
N HIS A 370 -14.91 -47.81 2.18
CA HIS A 370 -13.46 -47.92 2.27
C HIS A 370 -12.84 -48.53 0.99
N VAL A 371 -11.77 -47.88 0.54
CA VAL A 371 -10.96 -48.37 -0.59
C VAL A 371 -9.59 -48.81 -0.07
N LYS A 372 -9.13 -49.98 -0.52
CA LYS A 372 -7.84 -50.55 -0.11
C LYS A 372 -6.70 -49.57 -0.37
N TYR A 373 -5.82 -49.38 0.60
CA TYR A 373 -4.66 -48.47 0.63
C TYR A 373 -4.99 -46.99 0.78
N VAL A 374 -6.22 -46.58 0.69
CA VAL A 374 -6.61 -45.18 0.98
C VAL A 374 -6.55 -44.93 2.48
N ILE A 375 -5.84 -43.87 2.87
CA ILE A 375 -5.66 -43.45 4.25
C ILE A 375 -6.03 -41.96 4.40
N ALA A 376 -6.08 -41.47 5.61
CA ALA A 376 -6.23 -40.04 5.84
C ALA A 376 -5.14 -39.25 5.11
N GLN A 377 -5.46 -38.02 4.68
CA GLN A 377 -4.63 -37.13 3.85
C GLN A 377 -4.46 -37.57 2.38
N THR A 378 -5.13 -38.63 1.93
CA THR A 378 -5.21 -38.97 0.49
C THR A 378 -5.89 -37.79 -0.23
N LEU A 379 -5.25 -37.26 -1.26
CA LEU A 379 -5.80 -36.22 -2.14
C LEU A 379 -6.74 -36.90 -3.16
N VAL A 380 -7.85 -36.24 -3.45
CA VAL A 380 -8.91 -36.76 -4.32
C VAL A 380 -9.15 -35.82 -5.49
N TYR A 381 -9.07 -36.35 -6.69
CA TYR A 381 -9.19 -35.60 -7.93
C TYR A 381 -10.36 -36.12 -8.77
N SER A 382 -11.06 -35.24 -9.49
CA SER A 382 -11.92 -35.63 -10.61
C SER A 382 -11.12 -35.59 -11.90
N ARG A 383 -11.23 -36.61 -12.73
CA ARG A 383 -10.72 -36.58 -14.11
C ARG A 383 -11.59 -35.63 -14.91
N SER A 384 -11.00 -34.66 -15.59
CA SER A 384 -11.70 -33.91 -16.64
C SER A 384 -11.99 -34.86 -17.79
N GLU A 385 -13.24 -34.93 -18.24
CA GLU A 385 -13.58 -35.59 -19.48
C GLU A 385 -12.89 -34.93 -20.66
#